data_0a9171d17e8099cd1e8943a89f5e176b
#
_entry.id   0a9171d17e8099cd1e8943a89f5e176b
#
_cell.length_a   1.000
_cell.length_b   1.000
_cell.length_c   1.000
_cell.angle_alpha   90.00
_cell.angle_beta   90.00
_cell.angle_gamma   90.00
#
_symmetry.space_group_name_H-M   'P 1'
#
loop_
_entity.id
_entity.type
_entity.pdbx_description
1 polymer ?
#
loop_
_entity_poly.entity_id
_entity_poly.type
_entity_poly.pdbx_seq_one_letter_code
_entity_poly.pdbx_strand_id
1 'polypeptide(L)'
;MKNCFVVTPIGNDGSEIRRSADGLIDAVIEPICKELELNMFVAHRIDTPGSITTQVIEHVLNDDLVIANLTTLNPNVMYELAVRHAAKLPVICLAQNGTVLPFDISDERTIFYENDMAGVQKLKLILKKMALEALDDKEVDNPVYRAAKNKVMKDLHPQDDFQSYILN
;
A
#
# COMPACT_ATOMS: atom_id res chain seq x y z
N MET A 1 15.40 -10.01 -7.32
CA MET A 1 14.05 -9.68 -7.78
C MET A 1 13.31 -9.00 -6.64
N LYS A 2 12.62 -7.90 -6.91
CA LYS A 2 11.91 -7.13 -5.89
C LYS A 2 10.59 -7.80 -5.51
N ASN A 3 10.13 -7.54 -4.28
CA ASN A 3 8.92 -8.14 -3.73
C ASN A 3 7.77 -7.14 -3.67
N CYS A 4 6.58 -7.61 -4.02
CA CYS A 4 5.34 -6.87 -3.92
C CYS A 4 4.36 -7.63 -3.04
N PHE A 5 3.86 -6.99 -1.99
CA PHE A 5 2.86 -7.56 -1.10
C PHE A 5 1.49 -6.93 -1.34
N VAL A 6 0.47 -7.77 -1.41
CA VAL A 6 -0.91 -7.34 -1.62
C VAL A 6 -1.68 -7.42 -0.31
N VAL A 7 -2.13 -6.27 0.14
CA VAL A 7 -2.99 -6.10 1.32
C VAL A 7 -4.43 -5.96 0.83
N THR A 8 -5.31 -6.89 1.18
CA THR A 8 -6.66 -6.92 0.65
C THR A 8 -7.65 -7.53 1.66
N PRO A 9 -8.93 -7.13 1.62
CA PRO A 9 -9.96 -7.84 2.35
C PRO A 9 -10.01 -9.29 1.87
N ILE A 10 -10.11 -10.24 2.79
CA ILE A 10 -10.13 -11.66 2.46
C ILE A 10 -11.56 -12.17 2.31
N GLY A 11 -12.44 -11.87 3.28
CA GLY A 11 -13.80 -12.38 3.28
C GLY A 11 -13.86 -13.92 3.38
N ASN A 12 -15.06 -14.44 3.47
CA ASN A 12 -15.28 -15.88 3.45
C ASN A 12 -15.18 -16.43 2.03
N ASP A 13 -14.79 -17.70 1.90
CA ASP A 13 -14.78 -18.39 0.61
C ASP A 13 -16.15 -18.29 -0.06
N GLY A 14 -16.16 -17.93 -1.36
CA GLY A 14 -17.38 -17.77 -2.13
C GLY A 14 -18.15 -16.45 -1.89
N SER A 15 -17.70 -15.61 -0.95
CA SER A 15 -18.31 -14.30 -0.75
C SER A 15 -18.00 -13.33 -1.90
N GLU A 16 -18.83 -12.31 -2.04
CA GLU A 16 -18.58 -11.22 -3.02
C GLU A 16 -17.25 -10.51 -2.74
N ILE A 17 -16.92 -10.30 -1.48
CA ILE A 17 -15.66 -9.68 -1.06
C ILE A 17 -14.48 -10.51 -1.54
N ARG A 18 -14.49 -11.83 -1.29
CA ARG A 18 -13.44 -12.74 -1.75
C ARG A 18 -13.36 -12.77 -3.27
N ARG A 19 -14.48 -12.88 -3.95
CA ARG A 19 -14.53 -12.90 -5.41
C ARG A 19 -13.97 -11.62 -6.01
N SER A 20 -14.35 -10.45 -5.50
CA SER A 20 -13.82 -9.18 -5.97
C SER A 20 -12.33 -9.02 -5.70
N ALA A 21 -11.87 -9.45 -4.52
CA ALA A 21 -10.45 -9.41 -4.17
C ALA A 21 -9.61 -10.33 -5.06
N ASP A 22 -10.05 -11.57 -5.26
CA ASP A 22 -9.36 -12.52 -6.12
C ASP A 22 -9.36 -12.06 -7.58
N GLY A 23 -10.47 -11.49 -8.06
CA GLY A 23 -10.55 -10.92 -9.41
C GLY A 23 -9.56 -9.76 -9.61
N LEU A 24 -9.45 -8.88 -8.65
CA LEU A 24 -8.48 -7.78 -8.69
C LEU A 24 -7.04 -8.30 -8.74
N ILE A 25 -6.73 -9.29 -7.93
CA ILE A 25 -5.40 -9.91 -7.89
C ILE A 25 -5.11 -10.60 -9.22
N ASP A 26 -5.99 -11.49 -9.66
CA ASP A 26 -5.75 -12.36 -10.82
C ASP A 26 -5.78 -11.61 -12.14
N ALA A 27 -6.68 -10.63 -12.26
CA ALA A 27 -6.87 -9.90 -13.51
C ALA A 27 -5.99 -8.66 -13.65
N VAL A 28 -5.56 -8.06 -12.54
CA VAL A 28 -4.83 -6.78 -12.56
C VAL A 28 -3.46 -6.88 -11.91
N ILE A 29 -3.39 -7.19 -10.62
CA ILE A 29 -2.16 -7.06 -9.85
C ILE A 29 -1.12 -8.09 -10.28
N GLU A 30 -1.51 -9.36 -10.38
CA GLU A 30 -0.58 -10.42 -10.78
C GLU A 30 0.00 -10.21 -12.19
N PRO A 31 -0.80 -9.88 -13.22
CA PRO A 31 -0.23 -9.56 -14.52
C PRO A 31 0.76 -8.40 -14.50
N ILE A 32 0.48 -7.34 -13.76
CA ILE A 32 1.39 -6.20 -13.65
C ILE A 32 2.67 -6.59 -12.89
N CYS A 33 2.56 -7.35 -11.82
CA CYS A 33 3.74 -7.85 -11.12
C CYS A 33 4.63 -8.70 -12.04
N LYS A 34 4.03 -9.55 -12.88
CA LYS A 34 4.78 -10.34 -13.88
C LYS A 34 5.49 -9.45 -14.89
N GLU A 35 4.81 -8.44 -15.43
CA GLU A 35 5.42 -7.51 -16.37
C GLU A 35 6.59 -6.73 -15.76
N LEU A 36 6.49 -6.38 -14.49
CA LEU A 36 7.52 -5.62 -13.75
C LEU A 36 8.56 -6.51 -13.07
N GLU A 37 8.48 -7.82 -13.28
CA GLU A 37 9.39 -8.80 -12.67
C GLU A 37 9.42 -8.72 -11.14
N LEU A 38 8.23 -8.57 -10.54
CA LEU A 38 8.05 -8.56 -9.08
C LEU A 38 7.58 -9.94 -8.59
N ASN A 39 8.11 -10.37 -7.45
CA ASN A 39 7.53 -11.48 -6.70
C ASN A 39 6.29 -11.00 -5.97
N MET A 40 5.12 -11.54 -6.29
CA MET A 40 3.88 -11.16 -5.63
C MET A 40 3.56 -12.11 -4.48
N PHE A 41 3.21 -11.55 -3.33
CA PHE A 41 2.73 -12.28 -2.15
C PHE A 41 1.37 -11.75 -1.72
N VAL A 42 0.48 -12.64 -1.33
CA VAL A 42 -0.85 -12.32 -0.81
C VAL A 42 -1.08 -13.11 0.46
N ALA A 43 -1.56 -12.47 1.53
CA ALA A 43 -1.67 -13.08 2.85
C ALA A 43 -2.37 -14.44 2.86
N HIS A 44 -3.55 -14.54 2.23
CA HIS A 44 -4.32 -15.78 2.18
C HIS A 44 -3.80 -16.85 1.21
N ARG A 45 -2.73 -16.54 0.48
CA ARG A 45 -2.03 -17.46 -0.44
C ARG A 45 -0.65 -17.84 0.08
N ILE A 46 -0.28 -17.40 1.29
CA ILE A 46 0.98 -17.79 1.93
C ILE A 46 0.80 -19.19 2.51
N ASP A 47 1.57 -20.14 2.03
CA ASP A 47 1.53 -21.55 2.42
C ASP A 47 2.78 -21.96 3.22
N THR A 48 3.33 -21.03 3.97
CA THR A 48 4.53 -21.27 4.76
C THR A 48 4.14 -21.50 6.23
N PRO A 49 4.72 -22.49 6.94
CA PRO A 49 4.46 -22.67 8.36
C PRO A 49 4.82 -21.45 9.19
N GLY A 50 4.02 -21.18 10.22
CA GLY A 50 4.25 -20.08 11.15
C GLY A 50 3.02 -19.20 11.35
N SER A 51 3.18 -18.15 12.15
CA SER A 51 2.10 -17.20 12.41
C SER A 51 1.84 -16.34 11.15
N ILE A 52 0.64 -16.43 10.61
CA ILE A 52 0.21 -15.62 9.46
C ILE A 52 0.35 -14.12 9.75
N THR A 53 -0.03 -13.69 10.96
CA THR A 53 0.07 -12.29 11.36
C THR A 53 1.51 -11.78 11.30
N THR A 54 2.45 -12.55 11.83
CA THR A 54 3.87 -12.19 11.81
C THR A 54 4.37 -12.09 10.37
N GLN A 55 4.05 -13.06 9.52
CA GLN A 55 4.46 -13.06 8.11
C GLN A 55 3.89 -11.88 7.35
N VAL A 56 2.62 -11.54 7.57
CA VAL A 56 1.99 -10.35 6.97
C VAL A 56 2.73 -9.07 7.36
N ILE A 57 3.00 -8.89 8.64
CA ILE A 57 3.70 -7.70 9.13
C ILE A 57 5.15 -7.64 8.60
N GLU A 58 5.83 -8.77 8.49
CA GLU A 58 7.17 -8.82 7.88
C GLU A 58 7.14 -8.34 6.43
N HIS A 59 6.19 -8.80 5.63
CA HIS A 59 6.02 -8.33 4.25
C HIS A 59 5.69 -6.83 4.19
N VAL A 60 4.78 -6.37 5.05
CA VAL A 60 4.40 -4.96 5.12
C VAL A 60 5.59 -4.06 5.47
N LEU A 61 6.49 -4.53 6.32
CA LEU A 61 7.66 -3.76 6.75
C LEU A 61 8.83 -3.83 5.78
N ASN A 62 8.94 -4.87 4.96
CA ASN A 62 10.17 -5.13 4.22
C ASN A 62 10.03 -5.19 2.69
N ASP A 63 8.86 -5.51 2.16
CA ASP A 63 8.70 -5.65 0.71
C ASP A 63 8.91 -4.32 -0.02
N ASP A 64 9.40 -4.37 -1.25
CA ASP A 64 9.74 -3.18 -2.03
C ASP A 64 8.51 -2.34 -2.40
N LEU A 65 7.38 -3.00 -2.61
CA LEU A 65 6.10 -2.36 -2.93
C LEU A 65 4.97 -3.05 -2.18
N VAL A 66 4.02 -2.26 -1.68
CA VAL A 66 2.74 -2.77 -1.18
C VAL A 66 1.62 -2.19 -2.04
N ILE A 67 0.68 -3.05 -2.42
CA ILE A 67 -0.57 -2.64 -3.06
C ILE A 67 -1.71 -2.96 -2.10
N ALA A 68 -2.42 -1.93 -1.68
CA ALA A 68 -3.48 -2.03 -0.67
C ALA A 68 -4.86 -1.82 -1.31
N ASN A 69 -5.72 -2.83 -1.21
CA ASN A 69 -7.11 -2.74 -1.63
C ASN A 69 -7.97 -2.18 -0.49
N LEU A 70 -8.34 -0.92 -0.58
CA LEU A 70 -9.10 -0.19 0.44
C LEU A 70 -10.61 -0.31 0.27
N THR A 71 -11.09 -0.95 -0.78
CA THR A 71 -12.53 -1.19 -0.97
C THR A 71 -13.09 -1.89 0.27
N THR A 72 -14.25 -1.47 0.74
CA THR A 72 -14.91 -1.90 1.99
C THR A 72 -14.27 -1.41 3.29
N LEU A 73 -13.15 -0.73 3.25
CA LEU A 73 -12.48 -0.17 4.44
C LEU A 73 -12.27 -1.22 5.56
N ASN A 74 -11.81 -2.40 5.17
CA ASN A 74 -11.55 -3.48 6.12
C ASN A 74 -10.57 -3.03 7.23
N PRO A 75 -10.89 -3.21 8.51
CA PRO A 75 -10.03 -2.73 9.60
C PRO A 75 -8.61 -3.31 9.59
N ASN A 76 -8.44 -4.56 9.19
CA ASN A 76 -7.11 -5.19 9.11
C ASN A 76 -6.28 -4.56 8.00
N VAL A 77 -6.89 -4.31 6.85
CA VAL A 77 -6.24 -3.61 5.74
C VAL A 77 -5.81 -2.20 6.15
N MET A 78 -6.67 -1.48 6.86
CA MET A 78 -6.35 -0.13 7.35
C MET A 78 -5.20 -0.14 8.36
N TYR A 79 -5.15 -1.13 9.24
CA TYR A 79 -4.04 -1.32 10.19
C TYR A 79 -2.72 -1.58 9.45
N GLU A 80 -2.72 -2.49 8.49
CA GLU A 80 -1.54 -2.84 7.69
C GLU A 80 -1.05 -1.65 6.86
N LEU A 81 -1.96 -0.86 6.30
CA LEU A 81 -1.64 0.38 5.60
C LEU A 81 -0.94 1.38 6.53
N ALA A 82 -1.45 1.56 7.74
CA ALA A 82 -0.85 2.45 8.73
C ALA A 82 0.58 2.02 9.11
N VAL A 83 0.79 0.71 9.29
CA VAL A 83 2.13 0.15 9.55
C VAL A 83 3.06 0.42 8.37
N ARG A 84 2.60 0.23 7.14
CA ARG A 84 3.40 0.52 5.93
C ARG A 84 3.77 1.99 5.84
N HIS A 85 2.84 2.90 6.12
CA HIS A 85 3.12 4.32 6.16
C HIS A 85 4.19 4.67 7.21
N ALA A 86 4.10 4.06 8.40
CA ALA A 86 5.09 4.26 9.46
C ALA A 86 6.48 3.76 9.07
N ALA A 87 6.57 2.73 8.25
CA ALA A 87 7.83 2.18 7.74
C ALA A 87 8.47 3.05 6.65
N LYS A 88 7.79 4.07 6.14
CA LYS A 88 8.25 4.97 5.06
C LYS A 88 8.59 4.25 3.76
N LEU A 89 7.84 3.25 3.43
CA LEU A 89 8.04 2.47 2.21
C LEU A 89 6.87 2.68 1.24
N PRO A 90 7.10 2.50 -0.09
CA PRO A 90 6.08 2.79 -1.08
C PRO A 90 4.82 1.93 -0.92
N VAL A 91 3.66 2.55 -1.07
CA VAL A 91 2.37 1.87 -1.15
C VAL A 91 1.48 2.54 -2.18
N ILE A 92 0.75 1.73 -2.94
CA ILE A 92 -0.29 2.18 -3.85
C ILE A 92 -1.62 1.67 -3.31
N CYS A 93 -2.57 2.57 -3.15
CA CYS A 93 -3.91 2.23 -2.69
C CYS A 93 -4.86 2.10 -3.88
N LEU A 94 -5.70 1.08 -3.87
CA LEU A 94 -6.76 0.86 -4.85
C LEU A 94 -8.10 0.90 -4.13
N ALA A 95 -9.09 1.57 -4.72
CA ALA A 95 -10.45 1.59 -4.18
C ALA A 95 -11.46 1.66 -5.31
N GLN A 96 -12.55 0.90 -5.19
CA GLN A 96 -13.65 1.04 -6.14
C GLN A 96 -14.25 2.44 -6.03
N ASN A 97 -14.70 2.99 -7.16
CA ASN A 97 -15.41 4.26 -7.18
C ASN A 97 -16.59 4.24 -6.22
N GLY A 98 -16.79 5.33 -5.49
CA GLY A 98 -17.79 5.42 -4.42
C GLY A 98 -17.27 5.07 -3.03
N THR A 99 -16.07 4.52 -2.90
CA THR A 99 -15.43 4.33 -1.60
C THR A 99 -15.05 5.68 -1.00
N VAL A 100 -15.52 5.96 0.21
CA VAL A 100 -15.15 7.18 0.94
C VAL A 100 -14.01 6.83 1.90
N LEU A 101 -12.83 7.35 1.58
CA LEU A 101 -11.64 7.07 2.38
C LEU A 101 -11.62 7.92 3.65
N PRO A 102 -11.22 7.34 4.79
CA PRO A 102 -11.07 8.10 6.04
C PRO A 102 -9.81 8.96 5.99
N PHE A 103 -9.83 10.07 6.75
CA PHE A 103 -8.73 11.00 6.84
C PHE A 103 -8.30 11.54 5.47
N ASP A 104 -7.06 11.98 5.37
CA ASP A 104 -6.47 12.51 4.14
C ASP A 104 -5.80 11.43 3.27
N ILE A 105 -6.19 10.17 3.44
CA ILE A 105 -5.65 9.05 2.66
C ILE A 105 -6.00 9.19 1.18
N SER A 106 -7.10 9.85 0.85
CA SER A 106 -7.51 10.11 -0.53
C SER A 106 -6.48 10.95 -1.32
N ASP A 107 -5.67 11.75 -0.65
CA ASP A 107 -4.61 12.55 -1.28
C ASP A 107 -3.31 11.77 -1.51
N GLU A 108 -3.24 10.55 -0.98
CA GLU A 108 -2.11 9.66 -1.20
C GLU A 108 -2.25 8.93 -2.54
N ARG A 109 -1.27 8.10 -2.90
CA ARG A 109 -1.30 7.32 -4.14
C ARG A 109 -2.47 6.34 -4.17
N THR A 110 -3.67 6.86 -4.41
CA THR A 110 -4.90 6.07 -4.50
C THR A 110 -5.44 6.12 -5.90
N ILE A 111 -5.70 4.95 -6.47
CA ILE A 111 -6.35 4.77 -7.76
C ILE A 111 -7.78 4.34 -7.51
N PHE A 112 -8.73 5.16 -7.91
CA PHE A 112 -10.15 4.78 -7.93
C PHE A 112 -10.48 4.12 -9.27
N TYR A 113 -11.22 3.02 -9.24
CA TYR A 113 -11.53 2.25 -10.44
C TYR A 113 -12.96 1.74 -10.44
N GLU A 114 -13.49 1.48 -11.64
CA GLU A 114 -14.75 0.78 -11.84
C GLU A 114 -14.50 -0.74 -11.85
N ASN A 115 -15.31 -1.48 -11.10
CA ASN A 115 -15.23 -2.94 -11.04
C ASN A 115 -16.01 -3.58 -12.20
N ASP A 116 -15.55 -3.33 -13.41
CA ASP A 116 -16.08 -3.90 -14.66
C ASP A 116 -14.95 -4.13 -15.67
N MET A 117 -15.27 -4.71 -16.80
CA MET A 117 -14.24 -5.07 -17.80
C MET A 117 -13.51 -3.84 -18.35
N ALA A 118 -14.21 -2.73 -18.59
CA ALA A 118 -13.57 -1.49 -19.05
C ALA A 118 -12.70 -0.88 -17.97
N GLY A 119 -13.17 -0.88 -16.72
CA GLY A 119 -12.43 -0.39 -15.57
C GLY A 119 -11.14 -1.16 -15.31
N VAL A 120 -11.16 -2.47 -15.48
CA VAL A 120 -9.95 -3.32 -15.36
C VAL A 120 -8.87 -2.92 -16.36
N GLN A 121 -9.23 -2.64 -17.61
CA GLN A 121 -8.24 -2.23 -18.61
C GLN A 121 -7.59 -0.89 -18.28
N LYS A 122 -8.37 0.08 -17.82
CA LYS A 122 -7.86 1.38 -17.37
C LYS A 122 -6.98 1.24 -16.15
N LEU A 123 -7.41 0.44 -15.17
CA LEU A 123 -6.69 0.22 -13.92
C LEU A 123 -5.30 -0.38 -14.17
N LYS A 124 -5.19 -1.35 -15.06
CA LYS A 124 -3.90 -1.94 -15.42
C LYS A 124 -2.88 -0.91 -15.89
N LEU A 125 -3.30 -0.02 -16.78
CA LEU A 125 -2.42 1.02 -17.32
C LEU A 125 -1.94 1.99 -16.23
N ILE A 126 -2.86 2.44 -15.39
CA ILE A 126 -2.56 3.38 -14.31
C ILE A 126 -1.69 2.72 -13.25
N LEU A 127 -2.02 1.50 -12.84
CA LEU A 127 -1.29 0.76 -11.82
C LEU A 127 0.15 0.49 -12.26
N LYS A 128 0.35 0.07 -13.50
CA LYS A 128 1.71 -0.16 -14.04
C LYS A 128 2.56 1.10 -13.97
N LYS A 129 2.02 2.23 -14.41
CA LYS A 129 2.72 3.52 -14.36
C LYS A 129 3.07 3.91 -12.92
N MET A 130 2.09 3.84 -12.02
CA MET A 130 2.31 4.20 -10.61
C MET A 130 3.27 3.25 -9.90
N ALA A 131 3.24 1.97 -10.23
CA ALA A 131 4.16 0.99 -9.66
C ALA A 131 5.61 1.28 -10.08
N LEU A 132 5.85 1.61 -11.34
CA LEU A 132 7.17 2.01 -11.82
C LEU A 132 7.67 3.27 -11.10
N GLU A 133 6.83 4.28 -10.96
CA GLU A 133 7.15 5.49 -10.21
C GLU A 133 7.45 5.19 -8.74
N ALA A 134 6.63 4.37 -8.11
CA ALA A 134 6.79 4.02 -6.69
C ALA A 134 8.10 3.25 -6.42
N LEU A 135 8.47 2.35 -7.30
CA LEU A 135 9.70 1.57 -7.18
C LEU A 135 10.97 2.41 -7.39
N ASP A 136 10.86 3.55 -8.07
CA ASP A 136 11.97 4.48 -8.32
C ASP A 136 12.02 5.62 -7.29
N ASP A 137 11.03 5.74 -6.42
CA ASP A 137 10.95 6.81 -5.42
C ASP A 137 12.06 6.67 -4.37
N LYS A 138 12.82 7.72 -4.21
CA LYS A 138 13.84 7.85 -3.17
C LYS A 138 13.29 8.50 -1.90
N GLU A 139 12.22 9.27 -2.02
CA GLU A 139 11.58 9.95 -0.91
C GLU A 139 10.09 9.59 -0.90
N VAL A 140 9.70 8.75 0.08
CA VAL A 140 8.30 8.38 0.28
C VAL A 140 7.66 9.37 1.24
N ASP A 141 6.57 9.97 0.81
CA ASP A 141 5.75 10.87 1.62
C ASP A 141 4.41 10.23 1.95
N ASN A 142 3.98 10.35 3.21
CA ASN A 142 2.68 9.88 3.68
C ASN A 142 2.28 10.62 4.97
N PRO A 143 1.00 10.57 5.38
CA PRO A 143 0.53 11.32 6.56
C PRO A 143 1.25 10.99 7.86
N VAL A 144 1.55 9.71 8.07
CA VAL A 144 2.24 9.26 9.30
C VAL A 144 3.66 9.80 9.33
N TYR A 145 4.36 9.73 8.21
CA TYR A 145 5.73 10.24 8.11
C TYR A 145 5.78 11.75 8.30
N ARG A 146 4.89 12.50 7.65
CA ARG A 146 4.81 13.96 7.81
C ARG A 146 4.60 14.36 9.25
N ALA A 147 3.68 13.68 9.95
CA ALA A 147 3.41 13.95 11.36
C ALA A 147 4.61 13.60 12.26
N ALA A 148 5.24 12.46 12.05
CA ALA A 148 6.43 12.05 12.80
C ALA A 148 7.61 12.98 12.59
N LYS A 149 7.85 13.41 11.34
CA LYS A 149 8.89 14.39 11.01
C LYS A 149 8.64 15.73 11.72
N ASN A 150 7.42 16.22 11.68
CA ASN A 150 7.05 17.48 12.35
C ASN A 150 7.23 17.39 13.86
N LYS A 151 6.89 16.26 14.47
CA LYS A 151 7.11 16.04 15.91
C LYS A 151 8.60 16.06 16.26
N VAL A 152 9.42 15.35 15.53
CA VAL A 152 10.88 15.34 15.73
C VAL A 152 11.44 16.75 15.62
N MET A 153 11.03 17.52 14.62
CA MET A 153 11.47 18.89 14.43
C MET A 153 11.03 19.81 15.57
N LYS A 154 9.85 19.60 16.16
CA LYS A 154 9.38 20.35 17.33
C LYS A 154 10.11 19.95 18.61
N ASP A 155 10.44 18.67 18.77
CA ASP A 155 11.12 18.17 19.95
C ASP A 155 12.63 18.52 19.95
N LEU A 156 13.19 18.78 18.78
CA LEU A 156 14.53 19.31 18.63
C LEU A 156 14.53 20.82 18.90
N HIS A 157 14.53 21.22 20.16
CA HIS A 157 14.63 22.62 20.54
C HIS A 157 16.05 23.14 20.27
N PRO A 158 16.32 23.75 19.11
CA PRO A 158 17.64 24.32 18.87
C PRO A 158 17.85 25.47 19.84
N GLN A 159 18.80 25.29 20.74
CA GLN A 159 19.10 26.29 21.78
C GLN A 159 20.21 27.26 21.34
N ASP A 160 20.82 26.97 20.21
CA ASP A 160 21.85 27.83 19.61
C ASP A 160 21.72 27.89 18.09
N ASP A 161 22.37 28.87 17.50
CA ASP A 161 22.34 29.10 16.05
C ASP A 161 22.94 27.94 15.25
N PHE A 162 23.86 27.20 15.85
CA PHE A 162 24.51 26.08 15.21
C PHE A 162 23.54 24.88 15.04
N GLN A 163 22.78 24.58 16.09
CA GLN A 163 21.74 23.54 16.01
C GLN A 163 20.65 23.92 15.00
N SER A 164 20.26 25.17 15.00
CA SER A 164 19.28 25.71 14.04
C SER A 164 19.76 25.57 12.60
N TYR A 165 21.03 25.79 12.35
CA TYR A 165 21.65 25.68 11.03
C TYR A 165 21.69 24.22 10.53
N ILE A 166 21.94 23.26 11.40
CA ILE A 166 21.97 21.83 11.04
C ILE A 166 20.56 21.31 10.73
N LEU A 167 19.52 21.85 11.39
CA LEU A 167 18.14 21.42 11.24
C LEU A 167 17.43 22.03 10.03
N ASN A 168 17.95 23.04 9.44
CA ASN A 168 17.46 23.67 8.21
C ASN A 168 18.15 23.09 7.01
#